data_eadd9c80fa671b8af9699a7747ab09fd
#
_entry.id   eadd9c80fa671b8af9699a7747ab09fd
#
_cell.length_a   1.000
_cell.length_b   1.000
_cell.length_c   1.000
_cell.angle_alpha   90.00
_cell.angle_beta   90.00
_cell.angle_gamma   90.00
#
_symmetry.space_group_name_H-M   'P 1'
#
loop_
_entity.id
_entity.type
_entity.pdbx_description
1 polymer ?
#
loop_
_entity_poly.entity_id
_entity_poly.type
_entity_poly.pdbx_seq_one_letter_code
_entity_poly.pdbx_strand_id
1 'polypeptide(L)'
;HALVTCWRAGPQSAELAAVLNERDPMGRSTGSDLLLRVRALRDSRVPKDYASRVKQEITRLKKLAPSTQGDPLSLGAMAALAYPDRIGQRRKGDVPRYILSGGKGAVMETSDVLGNAPYIVVTDTDGNPREARIRQAVQIELSEMHALYDEQIGWINECAWSKRDKRVIAYRREKLGALILDERLWKDASEETIAQAMLEGVRALGINLSPAEERFRTRVALLRSAGENLPDLSDETLLSTAQEWLLPYLTGIKTAVQLKALNLLEPLKSLLSWDCAVSMKRLARLN
;
A
#
# COMPACT_ATOMS: atom_id res chain seq x y z
N HIS A 1 11.83 8.62 21.74
CA HIS A 1 11.47 7.29 21.24
C HIS A 1 12.43 6.22 21.77
N ALA A 2 13.75 6.40 21.66
CA ALA A 2 14.72 5.43 22.14
C ALA A 2 14.61 5.12 23.66
N LEU A 3 14.20 6.08 24.47
CA LEU A 3 13.95 5.89 25.90
C LEU A 3 12.76 4.95 26.17
N VAL A 4 11.72 5.02 25.36
CA VAL A 4 10.55 4.12 25.48
C VAL A 4 10.94 2.69 25.13
N THR A 5 11.84 2.52 24.18
CA THR A 5 12.38 1.21 23.79
C THR A 5 13.19 0.60 24.94
N CYS A 6 14.02 1.39 25.63
CA CYS A 6 14.77 0.93 26.80
C CYS A 6 13.89 0.32 27.88
N TRP A 7 12.68 0.84 28.04
CA TRP A 7 11.79 0.45 29.15
C TRP A 7 11.15 -0.93 28.96
N ARG A 8 10.90 -1.34 27.71
CA ARG A 8 10.20 -2.60 27.37
C ARG A 8 11.12 -3.74 26.91
N ALA A 9 12.33 -3.45 26.47
CA ALA A 9 13.14 -4.36 25.67
C ALA A 9 14.34 -5.00 26.41
N GLY A 10 14.46 -4.83 27.74
CA GLY A 10 15.52 -5.43 28.54
C GLY A 10 16.87 -4.68 28.48
N PRO A 11 17.94 -5.22 29.10
CA PRO A 11 19.22 -4.52 29.33
C PRO A 11 20.00 -4.14 28.07
N GLN A 12 19.75 -4.80 26.95
CA GLN A 12 20.40 -4.52 25.66
C GLN A 12 19.84 -3.27 24.97
N SER A 13 18.62 -2.83 25.36
CA SER A 13 18.00 -1.64 24.81
C SER A 13 18.74 -0.35 25.14
N ALA A 14 19.40 -0.29 26.31
CA ALA A 14 20.25 0.85 26.67
C ALA A 14 21.48 0.96 25.76
N GLU A 15 22.05 -0.15 25.34
CA GLU A 15 23.17 -0.19 24.38
C GLU A 15 22.73 0.32 23.01
N LEU A 16 21.60 -0.18 22.51
CA LEU A 16 21.02 0.28 21.24
C LEU A 16 20.71 1.77 21.28
N ALA A 17 20.04 2.24 22.33
CA ALA A 17 19.67 3.65 22.47
C ALA A 17 20.91 4.56 22.53
N ALA A 18 21.97 4.15 23.22
CA ALA A 18 23.19 4.91 23.30
C ALA A 18 23.93 4.98 21.94
N VAL A 19 23.95 3.87 21.19
CA VAL A 19 24.54 3.84 19.83
C VAL A 19 23.77 4.72 18.87
N LEU A 20 22.42 4.73 18.94
CA LEU A 20 21.57 5.54 18.07
C LEU A 20 21.62 7.05 18.39
N ASN A 21 21.96 7.43 19.61
CA ASN A 21 22.11 8.83 20.02
C ASN A 21 23.46 9.43 19.63
N GLU A 22 24.49 8.62 19.46
CA GLU A 22 25.82 9.07 19.10
C GLU A 22 26.01 9.07 17.58
N ARG A 23 26.87 10.00 17.12
CA ARG A 23 27.25 10.02 15.71
C ARG A 23 28.02 8.76 15.34
N ASP A 24 27.62 8.10 14.25
CA ASP A 24 28.28 6.88 13.75
C ASP A 24 29.79 7.09 13.56
N PRO A 25 30.65 6.35 14.27
CA PRO A 25 32.10 6.46 14.17
C PRO A 25 32.65 5.71 12.96
N MET A 26 31.84 4.83 12.36
CA MET A 26 32.25 3.99 11.25
C MET A 26 31.84 4.67 9.94
N GLY A 27 32.79 4.85 9.03
CA GLY A 27 32.54 5.49 7.74
C GLY A 27 31.53 4.74 6.87
N ARG A 28 31.07 5.40 5.80
CA ARG A 28 30.09 4.84 4.84
C ARG A 28 30.53 3.52 4.20
N SER A 29 31.85 3.26 4.12
CA SER A 29 32.42 2.02 3.57
C SER A 29 32.10 0.76 4.39
N THR A 30 31.62 0.91 5.63
CA THR A 30 31.27 -0.22 6.51
C THR A 30 29.85 -0.77 6.21
N GLY A 31 29.11 -0.18 5.27
CA GLY A 31 27.73 -0.53 4.97
C GLY A 31 26.74 0.05 5.99
N SER A 32 25.47 -0.28 5.84
CA SER A 32 24.38 0.28 6.65
C SER A 32 24.02 -0.55 7.89
N ASP A 33 24.59 -1.74 8.08
CA ASP A 33 24.19 -2.66 9.14
C ASP A 33 24.53 -2.16 10.55
N LEU A 34 23.49 -1.84 11.34
CA LEU A 34 23.60 -1.42 12.74
C LEU A 34 24.22 -2.49 13.63
N LEU A 35 24.02 -3.78 13.32
CA LEU A 35 24.59 -4.88 14.08
C LEU A 35 26.13 -4.84 14.07
N LEU A 36 26.74 -4.40 12.95
CA LEU A 36 28.19 -4.22 12.86
C LEU A 36 28.70 -3.14 13.81
N ARG A 37 27.93 -2.06 14.02
CA ARG A 37 28.28 -0.97 14.95
C ARG A 37 28.26 -1.46 16.41
N VAL A 38 27.19 -2.19 16.76
CA VAL A 38 27.08 -2.78 18.11
C VAL A 38 28.18 -3.79 18.38
N ARG A 39 28.48 -4.67 17.41
CA ARG A 39 29.60 -5.62 17.53
C ARG A 39 30.96 -4.92 17.64
N ALA A 40 31.23 -3.91 16.81
CA ALA A 40 32.48 -3.15 16.87
C ALA A 40 32.68 -2.45 18.22
N LEU A 41 31.60 -1.94 18.83
CA LEU A 41 31.64 -1.38 20.18
C LEU A 41 32.03 -2.46 21.22
N ARG A 42 31.41 -3.62 21.17
CA ARG A 42 31.68 -4.76 22.08
C ARG A 42 33.10 -5.28 21.92
N ASP A 43 33.58 -5.40 20.69
CA ASP A 43 34.93 -5.86 20.33
C ASP A 43 36.01 -4.77 20.51
N SER A 44 35.65 -3.60 21.00
CA SER A 44 36.57 -2.46 21.16
C SER A 44 37.26 -2.00 19.86
N ARG A 45 36.56 -2.19 18.70
CA ARG A 45 37.04 -1.79 17.35
C ARG A 45 36.60 -0.40 16.94
N VAL A 46 36.16 0.40 17.88
CA VAL A 46 35.76 1.81 17.69
C VAL A 46 36.73 2.76 18.37
N PRO A 47 36.78 4.05 18.00
CA PRO A 47 37.59 5.03 18.68
C PRO A 47 37.30 5.07 20.19
N LYS A 48 38.37 5.21 21.01
CA LYS A 48 38.25 5.18 22.48
C LYS A 48 37.28 6.24 23.00
N ASP A 49 37.31 7.44 22.43
CA ASP A 49 36.43 8.54 22.83
C ASP A 49 34.96 8.23 22.57
N TYR A 50 34.65 7.63 21.43
CA TYR A 50 33.30 7.15 21.11
C TYR A 50 32.86 6.07 22.12
N ALA A 51 33.70 5.06 22.32
CA ALA A 51 33.40 3.97 23.27
C ALA A 51 33.15 4.51 24.69
N SER A 52 33.92 5.52 25.12
CA SER A 52 33.74 6.16 26.43
C SER A 52 32.39 6.87 26.55
N ARG A 53 32.02 7.69 25.55
CA ARG A 53 30.72 8.39 25.54
C ARG A 53 29.56 7.41 25.53
N VAL A 54 29.59 6.40 24.67
CA VAL A 54 28.53 5.37 24.60
C VAL A 54 28.40 4.62 25.94
N LYS A 55 29.51 4.22 26.59
CA LYS A 55 29.50 3.56 27.89
C LYS A 55 28.90 4.44 28.99
N GLN A 56 29.23 5.74 28.99
CA GLN A 56 28.62 6.70 29.92
C GLN A 56 27.11 6.82 29.71
N GLU A 57 26.68 6.90 28.45
CA GLU A 57 25.27 6.99 28.11
C GLU A 57 24.51 5.71 28.46
N ILE A 58 25.08 4.52 28.18
CA ILE A 58 24.51 3.24 28.64
C ILE A 58 24.32 3.23 30.14
N THR A 59 25.32 3.68 30.90
CA THR A 59 25.24 3.73 32.37
C THR A 59 24.14 4.67 32.85
N ARG A 60 23.99 5.83 32.19
CA ARG A 60 22.94 6.80 32.45
C ARG A 60 21.54 6.22 32.16
N LEU A 61 21.39 5.60 30.98
CA LEU A 61 20.11 5.02 30.54
C LEU A 61 19.67 3.84 31.42
N LYS A 62 20.61 2.99 31.84
CA LYS A 62 20.32 1.86 32.76
C LYS A 62 19.80 2.33 34.14
N LYS A 63 20.23 3.51 34.61
CA LYS A 63 19.73 4.09 35.86
C LYS A 63 18.30 4.62 35.74
N LEU A 64 17.91 5.02 34.52
CA LEU A 64 16.58 5.57 34.23
C LEU A 64 15.54 4.48 33.90
N ALA A 65 16.00 3.31 33.45
CA ALA A 65 15.13 2.20 33.07
C ALA A 65 15.05 1.20 34.23
N PRO A 66 13.83 0.86 34.70
CA PRO A 66 13.68 -0.24 35.67
C PRO A 66 14.12 -1.57 34.98
N SER A 67 14.72 -2.45 35.80
CA SER A 67 15.10 -3.80 35.31
C SER A 67 13.84 -4.57 34.94
N THR A 68 13.62 -4.78 33.64
CA THR A 68 12.53 -5.61 33.15
C THR A 68 13.03 -7.07 33.10
N GLN A 69 12.28 -7.97 33.74
CA GLN A 69 12.42 -9.42 33.56
C GLN A 69 11.61 -9.79 32.32
N GLY A 70 12.26 -9.97 31.19
CA GLY A 70 11.65 -10.45 29.94
C GLY A 70 12.73 -11.10 29.07
N ASP A 71 12.31 -11.94 28.14
CA ASP A 71 13.21 -12.49 27.14
C ASP A 71 13.85 -11.36 26.32
N PRO A 72 15.16 -11.41 26.10
CA PRO A 72 15.85 -10.35 25.37
C PRO A 72 15.36 -10.29 23.93
N LEU A 73 14.83 -9.14 23.54
CA LEU A 73 14.48 -8.88 22.15
C LEU A 73 15.75 -8.80 21.27
N SER A 74 15.62 -9.18 20.01
CA SER A 74 16.68 -8.95 19.01
C SER A 74 16.91 -7.44 18.79
N LEU A 75 18.03 -7.10 18.17
CA LEU A 75 18.33 -5.72 17.80
C LEU A 75 17.30 -5.15 16.82
N GLY A 76 16.81 -6.00 15.87
CA GLY A 76 15.76 -5.64 14.93
C GLY A 76 14.42 -5.35 15.62
N ALA A 77 14.02 -6.22 16.53
CA ALA A 77 12.79 -6.06 17.32
C ALA A 77 12.83 -4.79 18.18
N MET A 78 13.96 -4.53 18.85
CA MET A 78 14.15 -3.30 19.62
C MET A 78 14.09 -2.04 18.75
N ALA A 79 14.74 -2.08 17.56
CA ALA A 79 14.71 -0.97 16.61
C ALA A 79 13.29 -0.74 16.08
N ALA A 80 12.52 -1.81 15.82
CA ALA A 80 11.13 -1.71 15.37
C ALA A 80 10.26 -0.99 16.40
N LEU A 81 10.39 -1.30 17.68
CA LEU A 81 9.69 -0.58 18.75
C LEU A 81 10.02 0.93 18.79
N ALA A 82 11.26 1.29 18.43
CA ALA A 82 11.68 2.70 18.39
C ALA A 82 11.19 3.43 17.13
N TYR A 83 11.09 2.73 16.01
CA TYR A 83 10.79 3.27 14.68
C TYR A 83 9.69 2.45 13.98
N PRO A 84 8.47 2.40 14.52
CA PRO A 84 7.39 1.55 13.99
C PRO A 84 6.96 1.96 12.57
N ASP A 85 7.14 3.21 12.20
CA ASP A 85 6.86 3.76 10.86
C ASP A 85 7.98 3.50 9.82
N ARG A 86 9.09 2.92 10.26
CA ARG A 86 10.30 2.70 9.44
C ARG A 86 10.66 1.23 9.27
N ILE A 87 9.76 0.31 9.57
CA ILE A 87 9.92 -1.09 9.20
C ILE A 87 9.79 -1.18 7.68
N GLY A 88 10.82 -1.68 7.00
CA GLY A 88 10.91 -1.73 5.56
C GLY A 88 10.74 -3.13 5.01
N GLN A 89 9.90 -3.31 4.01
CA GLN A 89 9.75 -4.52 3.22
C GLN A 89 10.45 -4.34 1.87
N ARG A 90 11.32 -5.28 1.50
CA ARG A 90 12.04 -5.27 0.24
C ARG A 90 11.09 -5.41 -0.94
N ARG A 91 11.23 -4.54 -1.94
CA ARG A 91 10.53 -4.65 -3.22
C ARG A 91 11.24 -5.60 -4.17
N LYS A 92 10.52 -6.24 -5.05
CA LYS A 92 11.08 -7.04 -6.15
C LYS A 92 11.92 -6.14 -7.06
N GLY A 93 13.07 -6.63 -7.52
CA GLY A 93 13.99 -5.95 -8.41
C GLY A 93 15.44 -6.04 -7.94
N ASP A 94 16.38 -5.63 -8.81
CA ASP A 94 17.82 -5.73 -8.57
C ASP A 94 18.32 -4.67 -7.59
N VAL A 95 17.75 -3.47 -7.64
CA VAL A 95 18.07 -2.40 -6.71
C VAL A 95 17.36 -2.64 -5.37
N PRO A 96 18.07 -2.61 -4.23
CA PRO A 96 17.49 -2.82 -2.91
C PRO A 96 16.58 -1.65 -2.50
N ARG A 97 15.35 -1.67 -2.98
CA ARG A 97 14.29 -0.71 -2.63
C ARG A 97 13.35 -1.30 -1.61
N TYR A 98 12.95 -0.48 -0.67
CA TYR A 98 12.06 -0.85 0.42
C TYR A 98 10.84 0.07 0.43
N ILE A 99 9.69 -0.49 0.75
CA ILE A 99 8.53 0.27 1.21
C ILE A 99 8.55 0.26 2.73
N LEU A 100 8.42 1.42 3.35
CA LEU A 100 8.36 1.54 4.80
C LEU A 100 6.92 1.41 5.29
N SER A 101 6.72 0.91 6.50
CA SER A 101 5.40 0.76 7.13
C SER A 101 4.60 2.06 7.17
N GLY A 102 5.27 3.21 7.27
CA GLY A 102 4.67 4.54 7.14
C GLY A 102 4.36 4.99 5.70
N GLY A 103 4.55 4.13 4.68
CA GLY A 103 4.20 4.39 3.27
C GLY A 103 5.29 5.05 2.43
N LYS A 104 6.43 5.45 3.01
CA LYS A 104 7.54 6.07 2.27
C LYS A 104 8.42 5.03 1.59
N GLY A 105 9.03 5.40 0.46
CA GLY A 105 10.06 4.62 -0.20
C GLY A 105 11.44 4.89 0.38
N ALA A 106 12.29 3.84 0.45
CA ALA A 106 13.69 3.97 0.81
C ALA A 106 14.56 3.08 -0.09
N VAL A 107 15.81 3.47 -0.30
CA VAL A 107 16.76 2.75 -1.16
C VAL A 107 18.10 2.56 -0.43
N MET A 108 18.68 1.38 -0.61
CA MET A 108 19.99 1.01 -0.09
C MET A 108 21.00 0.88 -1.24
N GLU A 109 22.29 0.99 -0.96
CA GLU A 109 23.31 0.72 -1.96
C GLU A 109 23.29 -0.76 -2.36
N THR A 110 23.46 -1.03 -3.65
CA THR A 110 23.37 -2.40 -4.19
C THR A 110 24.44 -3.34 -3.62
N SER A 111 25.56 -2.81 -3.20
CA SER A 111 26.66 -3.57 -2.58
C SER A 111 26.47 -3.84 -1.08
N ASP A 112 25.41 -3.30 -0.48
CA ASP A 112 25.18 -3.46 0.97
C ASP A 112 24.69 -4.87 1.30
N VAL A 113 25.25 -5.46 2.35
CA VAL A 113 24.91 -6.82 2.81
C VAL A 113 23.43 -6.94 3.16
N LEU A 114 22.85 -5.91 3.76
CA LEU A 114 21.41 -5.88 4.09
C LEU A 114 20.51 -5.73 2.86
N GLY A 115 21.05 -5.42 1.69
CA GLY A 115 20.28 -5.22 0.46
C GLY A 115 19.43 -6.43 0.05
N ASN A 116 19.74 -7.63 0.55
CA ASN A 116 18.96 -8.85 0.31
C ASN A 116 17.99 -9.21 1.44
N ALA A 117 18.01 -8.52 2.57
CA ALA A 117 17.12 -8.77 3.68
C ALA A 117 15.67 -8.48 3.29
N PRO A 118 14.71 -9.43 3.50
CA PRO A 118 13.31 -9.21 3.15
C PRO A 118 12.67 -8.10 4.00
N TYR A 119 13.07 -8.00 5.26
CA TYR A 119 12.60 -6.97 6.20
C TYR A 119 13.77 -6.35 6.96
N ILE A 120 13.72 -5.03 7.09
CA ILE A 120 14.70 -4.24 7.82
C ILE A 120 13.98 -3.18 8.66
N VAL A 121 14.65 -2.66 9.68
CA VAL A 121 14.23 -1.43 10.36
C VAL A 121 15.23 -0.34 10.06
N VAL A 122 14.76 0.75 9.47
CA VAL A 122 15.60 1.88 9.07
C VAL A 122 15.74 2.86 10.22
N THR A 123 16.94 3.01 10.75
CA THR A 123 17.21 3.90 11.90
C THR A 123 17.73 5.28 11.48
N ASP A 124 18.42 5.37 10.33
CA ASP A 124 18.89 6.64 9.77
C ASP A 124 18.78 6.69 8.25
N THR A 125 18.45 7.90 7.73
CA THR A 125 18.34 8.20 6.30
C THR A 125 18.90 9.57 5.97
N ASP A 126 19.03 9.87 4.68
CA ASP A 126 19.42 11.20 4.20
C ASP A 126 18.27 12.24 4.25
N GLY A 127 17.06 11.83 4.60
CA GLY A 127 15.90 12.70 4.71
C GLY A 127 15.25 13.08 3.38
N ASN A 128 15.63 12.50 2.23
CA ASN A 128 15.01 12.80 0.94
C ASN A 128 13.50 12.43 0.98
N PRO A 129 12.59 13.39 0.68
CA PRO A 129 11.14 13.15 0.79
C PRO A 129 10.56 12.21 -0.27
N ARG A 130 11.23 12.05 -1.42
CA ARG A 130 10.76 11.19 -2.52
C ARG A 130 11.19 9.74 -2.35
N GLU A 131 12.48 9.51 -2.17
CA GLU A 131 13.07 8.19 -1.94
C GLU A 131 14.29 8.39 -1.05
N ALA A 132 14.16 8.03 0.24
CA ALA A 132 15.20 8.24 1.23
C ALA A 132 16.35 7.23 1.04
N ARG A 133 17.59 7.70 1.00
CA ARG A 133 18.74 6.80 1.02
C ARG A 133 18.97 6.30 2.44
N ILE A 134 18.99 4.99 2.62
CA ILE A 134 19.25 4.34 3.89
C ILE A 134 20.73 4.49 4.25
N ARG A 135 20.99 5.04 5.43
CA ARG A 135 22.33 5.18 6.01
C ARG A 135 22.60 4.13 7.07
N GLN A 136 21.55 3.77 7.82
CA GLN A 136 21.65 2.78 8.86
C GLN A 136 20.33 2.01 8.98
N ALA A 137 20.44 0.69 9.11
CA ALA A 137 19.32 -0.22 9.27
C ALA A 137 19.76 -1.49 10.01
N VAL A 138 18.79 -2.29 10.40
CA VAL A 138 19.00 -3.63 10.98
C VAL A 138 17.94 -4.57 10.43
N GLN A 139 18.30 -5.83 10.21
CA GLN A 139 17.35 -6.87 9.82
C GLN A 139 16.38 -7.18 10.96
N ILE A 140 15.14 -7.48 10.59
CA ILE A 140 14.10 -8.00 11.49
C ILE A 140 13.42 -9.21 10.82
N GLU A 141 13.02 -10.19 11.61
CA GLU A 141 12.31 -11.36 11.12
C GLU A 141 10.79 -11.12 11.12
N LEU A 142 10.08 -11.77 10.18
CA LEU A 142 8.63 -11.66 10.09
C LEU A 142 7.94 -12.15 11.38
N SER A 143 8.45 -13.21 12.01
CA SER A 143 7.93 -13.73 13.29
C SER A 143 8.03 -12.72 14.42
N GLU A 144 9.09 -11.90 14.43
CA GLU A 144 9.26 -10.83 15.43
C GLU A 144 8.27 -9.70 15.18
N MET A 145 7.99 -9.38 13.91
CA MET A 145 6.97 -8.38 13.56
C MET A 145 5.59 -8.83 14.04
N HIS A 146 5.22 -10.11 13.82
CA HIS A 146 3.96 -10.66 14.36
C HIS A 146 3.92 -10.60 15.89
N ALA A 147 5.00 -10.97 16.58
CA ALA A 147 5.04 -10.93 18.03
C ALA A 147 4.91 -9.50 18.62
N LEU A 148 5.43 -8.49 17.91
CA LEU A 148 5.41 -7.11 18.37
C LEU A 148 4.13 -6.34 18.02
N TYR A 149 3.50 -6.68 16.89
CA TYR A 149 2.44 -5.90 16.25
C TYR A 149 1.18 -6.72 15.94
N ASP A 150 0.93 -7.81 16.67
CA ASP A 150 -0.22 -8.70 16.46
C ASP A 150 -1.55 -7.94 16.41
N GLU A 151 -1.74 -6.96 17.30
CA GLU A 151 -2.95 -6.12 17.32
C GLU A 151 -3.07 -5.16 16.11
N GLN A 152 -1.95 -4.87 15.43
CA GLN A 152 -1.88 -3.92 14.30
C GLN A 152 -1.82 -4.65 12.95
N ILE A 153 -1.44 -5.93 12.97
CA ILE A 153 -1.42 -6.79 11.79
C ILE A 153 -2.82 -7.35 11.59
N GLY A 154 -3.35 -7.16 10.40
CA GLY A 154 -4.69 -7.62 10.09
C GLY A 154 -4.87 -8.01 8.63
N TRP A 155 -5.83 -8.93 8.40
CA TRP A 155 -6.25 -9.32 7.06
C TRP A 155 -7.28 -8.34 6.52
N ILE A 156 -7.00 -7.77 5.36
CA ILE A 156 -7.88 -6.83 4.65
C ILE A 156 -8.25 -7.44 3.31
N ASN A 157 -9.54 -7.39 2.99
CA ASN A 157 -10.04 -7.78 1.68
C ASN A 157 -9.98 -6.57 0.75
N GLU A 158 -9.24 -6.69 -0.35
CA GLU A 158 -9.11 -5.66 -1.37
C GLU A 158 -9.57 -6.20 -2.71
N CYS A 159 -10.54 -5.51 -3.33
CA CYS A 159 -11.03 -5.80 -4.67
C CYS A 159 -10.91 -4.53 -5.50
N ALA A 160 -10.13 -4.56 -6.57
CA ALA A 160 -9.84 -3.38 -7.36
C ALA A 160 -9.63 -3.70 -8.85
N TRP A 161 -9.83 -2.71 -9.71
CA TRP A 161 -9.47 -2.78 -11.11
C TRP A 161 -7.96 -2.70 -11.31
N SER A 162 -7.36 -3.73 -11.93
CA SER A 162 -5.96 -3.70 -12.35
C SER A 162 -5.83 -3.09 -13.74
N LYS A 163 -5.24 -1.89 -13.82
CA LYS A 163 -4.96 -1.22 -15.11
C LYS A 163 -3.98 -2.02 -15.97
N ARG A 164 -3.02 -2.72 -15.33
CA ARG A 164 -2.02 -3.54 -16.02
C ARG A 164 -2.65 -4.79 -16.61
N ASP A 165 -3.42 -5.52 -15.82
CA ASP A 165 -3.97 -6.82 -16.21
C ASP A 165 -5.35 -6.69 -16.89
N LYS A 166 -5.91 -5.47 -16.95
CA LYS A 166 -7.21 -5.11 -17.54
C LYS A 166 -8.35 -6.01 -17.03
N ARG A 167 -8.34 -6.26 -15.72
CA ARG A 167 -9.34 -7.07 -15.02
C ARG A 167 -9.47 -6.65 -13.56
N VAL A 168 -10.59 -7.02 -12.95
CA VAL A 168 -10.76 -6.93 -11.51
C VAL A 168 -9.94 -8.02 -10.83
N ILE A 169 -9.23 -7.66 -9.78
CA ILE A 169 -8.45 -8.57 -8.96
C ILE A 169 -8.91 -8.40 -7.51
N ALA A 170 -9.17 -9.54 -6.86
CA ALA A 170 -9.55 -9.59 -5.45
C ALA A 170 -8.49 -10.34 -4.65
N TYR A 171 -7.97 -9.70 -3.60
CA TYR A 171 -6.98 -10.27 -2.70
C TYR A 171 -7.41 -10.13 -1.24
N ARG A 172 -6.99 -11.09 -0.43
CA ARG A 172 -6.89 -10.95 1.02
C ARG A 172 -5.43 -10.69 1.33
N ARG A 173 -5.16 -9.56 2.00
CA ARG A 173 -3.80 -9.14 2.32
C ARG A 173 -3.64 -8.98 3.81
N GLU A 174 -2.60 -9.62 4.34
CA GLU A 174 -2.15 -9.36 5.69
C GLU A 174 -1.24 -8.14 5.67
N LYS A 175 -1.57 -7.12 6.44
CA LYS A 175 -0.88 -5.83 6.36
C LYS A 175 -0.41 -5.34 7.73
N LEU A 176 0.76 -4.67 7.70
CA LEU A 176 1.23 -3.80 8.77
C LEU A 176 1.47 -2.40 8.19
N GLY A 177 0.56 -1.48 8.41
CA GLY A 177 0.59 -0.19 7.73
C GLY A 177 0.59 -0.33 6.21
N ALA A 178 1.64 0.16 5.54
CA ALA A 178 1.79 0.04 4.08
C ALA A 178 2.43 -1.28 3.61
N LEU A 179 2.92 -2.12 4.54
CA LEU A 179 3.53 -3.41 4.21
C LEU A 179 2.47 -4.46 3.91
N ILE A 180 2.76 -5.33 2.93
CA ILE A 180 1.94 -6.51 2.62
C ILE A 180 2.76 -7.72 3.05
N LEU A 181 2.42 -8.30 4.21
CA LEU A 181 3.16 -9.41 4.82
C LEU A 181 2.83 -10.74 4.15
N ASP A 182 1.55 -10.95 3.82
CA ASP A 182 1.06 -12.09 3.05
C ASP A 182 -0.05 -11.63 2.09
N GLU A 183 -0.18 -12.33 0.95
CA GLU A 183 -1.19 -12.03 -0.07
C GLU A 183 -1.77 -13.33 -0.62
N ARG A 184 -3.10 -13.44 -0.60
CA ARG A 184 -3.84 -14.59 -1.11
C ARG A 184 -4.98 -14.13 -2.01
N LEU A 185 -5.29 -14.92 -3.04
CA LEU A 185 -6.46 -14.65 -3.87
C LEU A 185 -7.73 -14.78 -3.01
N TRP A 186 -8.57 -13.77 -3.06
CA TRP A 186 -9.90 -13.79 -2.46
C TRP A 186 -10.90 -14.41 -3.44
N LYS A 187 -11.05 -15.75 -3.39
CA LYS A 187 -11.84 -16.51 -4.35
C LYS A 187 -13.35 -16.34 -4.17
N ASP A 188 -13.76 -16.06 -2.95
CA ASP A 188 -15.16 -15.91 -2.50
C ASP A 188 -15.58 -14.42 -2.37
N ALA A 189 -14.94 -13.53 -3.12
CA ALA A 189 -15.40 -12.16 -3.26
C ALA A 189 -16.81 -12.16 -3.89
N SER A 190 -17.74 -11.42 -3.27
CA SER A 190 -19.12 -11.35 -3.77
C SER A 190 -19.16 -10.71 -5.15
N GLU A 191 -20.16 -11.12 -5.96
CA GLU A 191 -20.37 -10.54 -7.28
C GLU A 191 -20.60 -9.03 -7.22
N GLU A 192 -21.27 -8.56 -6.18
CA GLU A 192 -21.48 -7.14 -5.93
C GLU A 192 -20.16 -6.39 -5.70
N THR A 193 -19.25 -6.95 -4.88
CA THR A 193 -17.92 -6.37 -4.64
C THR A 193 -17.11 -6.31 -5.95
N ILE A 194 -17.19 -7.34 -6.77
CA ILE A 194 -16.53 -7.40 -8.07
C ILE A 194 -17.13 -6.39 -9.04
N ALA A 195 -18.46 -6.28 -9.10
CA ALA A 195 -19.14 -5.30 -9.94
C ALA A 195 -18.81 -3.86 -9.53
N GLN A 196 -18.74 -3.59 -8.23
CA GLN A 196 -18.30 -2.29 -7.71
C GLN A 196 -16.87 -1.94 -8.13
N ALA A 197 -15.93 -2.89 -8.04
CA ALA A 197 -14.56 -2.69 -8.52
C ALA A 197 -14.50 -2.55 -10.05
N MET A 198 -15.41 -3.18 -10.78
CA MET A 198 -15.50 -3.07 -12.25
C MET A 198 -15.91 -1.66 -12.71
N LEU A 199 -16.64 -0.89 -11.90
CA LEU A 199 -16.94 0.52 -12.19
C LEU A 199 -15.67 1.36 -12.36
N GLU A 200 -14.61 1.07 -11.59
CA GLU A 200 -13.30 1.72 -11.82
C GLU A 200 -12.72 1.36 -13.18
N GLY A 201 -12.95 0.10 -13.60
CA GLY A 201 -12.58 -0.36 -14.93
C GLY A 201 -13.35 0.37 -16.04
N VAL A 202 -14.64 0.60 -15.86
CA VAL A 202 -15.47 1.40 -16.77
C VAL A 202 -14.94 2.83 -16.87
N ARG A 203 -14.65 3.48 -15.75
CA ARG A 203 -14.08 4.84 -15.73
C ARG A 203 -12.70 4.91 -16.40
N ALA A 204 -11.89 3.86 -16.25
CA ALA A 204 -10.55 3.81 -16.84
C ALA A 204 -10.55 3.49 -18.34
N LEU A 205 -11.52 2.73 -18.83
CA LEU A 205 -11.63 2.29 -20.24
C LEU A 205 -12.52 3.20 -21.08
N GLY A 206 -13.41 3.97 -20.44
CA GLY A 206 -14.49 4.67 -21.10
C GLY A 206 -15.66 3.77 -21.49
N ILE A 207 -16.72 4.37 -22.00
CA ILE A 207 -17.89 3.68 -22.53
C ILE A 207 -17.64 3.42 -24.01
N ASN A 208 -17.80 2.17 -24.44
CA ASN A 208 -17.64 1.78 -25.82
C ASN A 208 -19.00 1.28 -26.34
N LEU A 209 -19.67 2.12 -27.12
CA LEU A 209 -20.99 1.82 -27.66
C LEU A 209 -20.91 1.11 -29.01
N SER A 210 -21.73 0.11 -29.19
CA SER A 210 -21.96 -0.51 -30.51
C SER A 210 -22.70 0.44 -31.48
N PRO A 211 -22.69 0.19 -32.79
CA PRO A 211 -23.44 1.02 -33.74
C PRO A 211 -24.93 1.13 -33.44
N ALA A 212 -25.53 0.13 -32.81
CA ALA A 212 -26.95 0.15 -32.41
C ALA A 212 -27.18 1.08 -31.22
N GLU A 213 -26.28 1.04 -30.21
CA GLU A 213 -26.31 1.90 -29.03
C GLU A 213 -26.02 3.35 -29.40
N GLU A 214 -25.09 3.57 -30.32
CA GLU A 214 -24.81 4.93 -30.84
C GLU A 214 -26.01 5.54 -31.57
N ARG A 215 -26.68 4.75 -32.39
CA ARG A 215 -27.95 5.21 -33.03
C ARG A 215 -29.01 5.55 -31.99
N PHE A 216 -29.13 4.74 -30.93
CA PHE A 216 -30.03 5.01 -29.82
C PHE A 216 -29.68 6.32 -29.12
N ARG A 217 -28.41 6.51 -28.74
CA ARG A 217 -27.88 7.73 -28.11
C ARG A 217 -28.14 8.97 -28.97
N THR A 218 -27.84 8.90 -30.27
CA THR A 218 -28.06 10.00 -31.21
C THR A 218 -29.53 10.37 -31.32
N ARG A 219 -30.44 9.37 -31.33
CA ARG A 219 -31.87 9.62 -31.38
C ARG A 219 -32.36 10.32 -30.09
N VAL A 220 -31.89 9.89 -28.91
CA VAL A 220 -32.21 10.56 -27.64
C VAL A 220 -31.73 12.01 -27.65
N ALA A 221 -30.49 12.24 -28.10
CA ALA A 221 -29.93 13.58 -28.18
C ALA A 221 -30.72 14.50 -29.12
N LEU A 222 -31.16 13.99 -30.28
CA LEU A 222 -31.99 14.75 -31.24
C LEU A 222 -33.34 15.13 -30.64
N LEU A 223 -34.03 14.22 -29.96
CA LEU A 223 -35.30 14.51 -29.32
C LEU A 223 -35.14 15.49 -28.17
N ARG A 224 -34.07 15.37 -27.39
CA ARG A 224 -33.73 16.34 -26.35
C ARG A 224 -33.51 17.76 -26.92
N SER A 225 -32.83 17.86 -28.06
CA SER A 225 -32.65 19.15 -28.77
C SER A 225 -33.95 19.75 -29.32
N ALA A 226 -34.95 18.89 -29.61
CA ALA A 226 -36.30 19.29 -30.01
C ALA A 226 -37.21 19.70 -28.83
N GLY A 227 -36.68 19.70 -27.60
CA GLY A 227 -37.41 20.14 -26.40
C GLY A 227 -38.04 19.01 -25.57
N GLU A 228 -37.83 17.76 -25.92
CA GLU A 228 -38.29 16.63 -25.10
C GLU A 228 -37.49 16.54 -23.81
N ASN A 229 -38.15 16.24 -22.69
CA ASN A 229 -37.51 16.08 -21.38
C ASN A 229 -36.84 14.68 -21.30
N LEU A 230 -35.66 14.53 -21.91
CA LEU A 230 -34.89 13.31 -21.96
C LEU A 230 -33.55 13.47 -21.24
N PRO A 231 -33.00 12.36 -20.65
CA PRO A 231 -31.70 12.41 -19.98
C PRO A 231 -30.58 12.71 -20.96
N ASP A 232 -29.49 13.28 -20.41
CA ASP A 232 -28.24 13.44 -21.15
C ASP A 232 -27.48 12.10 -21.18
N LEU A 233 -27.25 11.61 -22.38
CA LEU A 233 -26.48 10.38 -22.63
C LEU A 233 -25.07 10.67 -23.15
N SER A 234 -24.50 11.83 -22.86
CA SER A 234 -23.09 12.14 -23.13
C SER A 234 -22.16 11.21 -22.33
N ASP A 235 -20.98 10.95 -22.85
CA ASP A 235 -19.99 10.09 -22.18
C ASP A 235 -19.68 10.59 -20.75
N GLU A 236 -19.61 11.91 -20.57
CA GLU A 236 -19.36 12.54 -19.27
C GLU A 236 -20.47 12.21 -18.27
N THR A 237 -21.74 12.39 -18.69
CA THR A 237 -22.90 12.10 -17.84
C THR A 237 -23.01 10.61 -17.55
N LEU A 238 -22.85 9.75 -18.58
CA LEU A 238 -22.92 8.31 -18.42
C LEU A 238 -21.83 7.78 -17.50
N LEU A 239 -20.60 8.30 -17.57
CA LEU A 239 -19.50 7.88 -16.69
C LEU A 239 -19.70 8.39 -15.26
N SER A 240 -20.18 9.61 -15.08
CA SER A 240 -20.41 10.16 -13.74
C SER A 240 -21.54 9.45 -12.99
N THR A 241 -22.59 9.01 -13.71
CA THR A 241 -23.75 8.31 -13.15
C THR A 241 -23.66 6.78 -13.29
N ALA A 242 -22.53 6.23 -13.74
CA ALA A 242 -22.37 4.79 -14.04
C ALA A 242 -22.77 3.85 -12.90
N GLN A 243 -22.62 4.30 -11.66
CA GLN A 243 -23.06 3.54 -10.49
C GLN A 243 -24.58 3.32 -10.43
N GLU A 244 -25.37 4.26 -10.94
CA GLU A 244 -26.82 4.21 -10.87
C GLU A 244 -27.43 3.30 -11.93
N TRP A 245 -26.92 3.40 -13.16
CA TRP A 245 -27.56 2.71 -14.31
C TRP A 245 -26.80 1.47 -14.79
N LEU A 246 -25.46 1.40 -14.59
CA LEU A 246 -24.65 0.32 -15.14
C LEU A 246 -24.31 -0.76 -14.11
N LEU A 247 -24.16 -0.42 -12.83
CA LEU A 247 -23.76 -1.36 -11.78
C LEU A 247 -24.59 -2.67 -11.76
N PRO A 248 -25.93 -2.65 -11.88
CA PRO A 248 -26.72 -3.89 -11.87
C PRO A 248 -26.39 -4.85 -13.02
N TYR A 249 -25.85 -4.32 -14.12
CA TYR A 249 -25.51 -5.10 -15.32
C TYR A 249 -24.03 -5.56 -15.34
N LEU A 250 -23.24 -5.17 -14.34
CA LEU A 250 -21.83 -5.59 -14.21
C LEU A 250 -21.65 -6.92 -13.46
N THR A 251 -22.74 -7.53 -12.98
CA THR A 251 -22.69 -8.85 -12.33
C THR A 251 -22.06 -9.89 -13.28
N GLY A 252 -21.02 -10.59 -12.80
CA GLY A 252 -20.28 -11.56 -13.62
C GLY A 252 -19.22 -10.97 -14.56
N ILE A 253 -19.15 -9.65 -14.72
CA ILE A 253 -18.15 -8.95 -15.56
C ILE A 253 -16.91 -8.68 -14.74
N LYS A 254 -15.77 -9.27 -15.14
CA LYS A 254 -14.48 -9.20 -14.42
C LYS A 254 -13.33 -8.67 -15.26
N THR A 255 -13.51 -8.57 -16.57
CA THR A 255 -12.41 -8.22 -17.51
C THR A 255 -12.85 -7.17 -18.52
N ALA A 256 -11.85 -6.45 -19.10
CA ALA A 256 -12.08 -5.49 -20.18
C ALA A 256 -12.76 -6.13 -21.40
N VAL A 257 -12.46 -7.39 -21.68
CA VAL A 257 -13.04 -8.13 -22.82
C VAL A 257 -14.53 -8.36 -22.58
N GLN A 258 -14.90 -8.82 -21.40
CA GLN A 258 -16.30 -9.02 -21.03
C GLN A 258 -17.09 -7.70 -21.01
N LEU A 259 -16.46 -6.61 -20.50
CA LEU A 259 -17.10 -5.29 -20.53
C LEU A 259 -17.37 -4.81 -21.94
N LYS A 260 -16.43 -4.98 -22.87
CA LYS A 260 -16.64 -4.61 -24.29
C LYS A 260 -17.70 -5.45 -25.01
N ALA A 261 -17.90 -6.67 -24.55
CA ALA A 261 -18.93 -7.56 -25.07
C ALA A 261 -20.32 -7.34 -24.45
N LEU A 262 -20.41 -6.52 -23.39
CA LEU A 262 -21.67 -6.22 -22.73
C LEU A 262 -22.56 -5.36 -23.62
N ASN A 263 -23.80 -5.81 -23.86
CA ASN A 263 -24.80 -5.04 -24.56
C ASN A 263 -25.35 -3.95 -23.63
N LEU A 264 -25.11 -2.69 -23.97
CA LEU A 264 -25.51 -1.54 -23.16
C LEU A 264 -26.88 -0.98 -23.55
N LEU A 265 -27.57 -1.54 -24.56
CA LEU A 265 -28.85 -1.01 -25.03
C LEU A 265 -29.93 -1.03 -23.94
N GLU A 266 -30.07 -2.14 -23.21
CA GLU A 266 -31.04 -2.23 -22.11
C GLU A 266 -30.66 -1.36 -20.92
N PRO A 267 -29.39 -1.34 -20.45
CA PRO A 267 -28.93 -0.34 -19.48
C PRO A 267 -29.24 1.10 -19.87
N LEU A 268 -28.98 1.49 -21.13
CA LEU A 268 -29.27 2.85 -21.61
C LEU A 268 -30.77 3.15 -21.67
N LYS A 269 -31.59 2.18 -22.06
CA LYS A 269 -33.04 2.32 -22.03
C LYS A 269 -33.62 2.49 -20.64
N SER A 270 -33.01 1.88 -19.64
CA SER A 270 -33.45 2.00 -18.25
C SER A 270 -33.32 3.42 -17.69
N LEU A 271 -32.50 4.27 -18.32
CA LEU A 271 -32.40 5.70 -18.00
C LEU A 271 -33.61 6.52 -18.47
N LEU A 272 -34.41 5.97 -19.38
CA LEU A 272 -35.61 6.66 -19.85
C LEU A 272 -36.78 6.37 -18.91
N SER A 273 -37.52 7.43 -18.52
CA SER A 273 -38.82 7.24 -17.85
C SER A 273 -39.81 6.54 -18.75
N TRP A 274 -40.85 5.91 -18.16
CA TRP A 274 -41.90 5.22 -18.93
C TRP A 274 -42.56 6.13 -20.00
N ASP A 275 -42.82 7.38 -19.68
CA ASP A 275 -43.43 8.37 -20.58
C ASP A 275 -42.52 8.68 -21.77
N CYS A 276 -41.19 8.78 -21.53
CA CYS A 276 -40.19 8.99 -22.57
C CYS A 276 -40.04 7.77 -23.49
N ALA A 277 -40.15 6.54 -22.95
CA ALA A 277 -40.12 5.31 -23.72
C ALA A 277 -41.32 5.18 -24.67
N VAL A 278 -42.47 5.72 -24.29
CA VAL A 278 -43.69 5.77 -25.14
C VAL A 278 -43.50 6.76 -26.28
N SER A 279 -42.93 7.94 -26.02
CA SER A 279 -42.62 8.95 -27.07
C SER A 279 -41.60 8.42 -28.09
N MET A 280 -40.58 7.68 -27.66
CA MET A 280 -39.61 6.99 -28.54
C MET A 280 -40.25 5.92 -29.44
N LYS A 281 -41.21 5.15 -28.92
CA LYS A 281 -41.96 4.15 -29.72
C LYS A 281 -42.86 4.78 -30.76
N ARG A 282 -43.47 5.95 -30.45
CA ARG A 282 -44.27 6.71 -31.42
C ARG A 282 -43.43 7.18 -32.61
N LEU A 283 -42.23 7.74 -32.36
CA LEU A 283 -41.33 8.21 -33.41
C LEU A 283 -40.71 7.08 -34.22
N ALA A 284 -40.50 5.90 -33.66
CA ALA A 284 -40.04 4.72 -34.39
C ALA A 284 -41.05 4.16 -35.39
N ARG A 285 -42.35 4.55 -35.29
CA ARG A 285 -43.42 4.17 -36.22
C ARG A 285 -43.64 5.21 -37.33
N LEU A 286 -42.99 6.34 -37.30
CA LEU A 286 -43.08 7.40 -38.27
C LEU A 286 -41.96 7.40 -39.32
N ASN A 287 -41.03 6.46 -39.25
CA ASN A 287 -40.04 6.10 -40.25
C ASN A 287 -40.31 4.65 -40.68
#